data_eabd3dae1ff486f2742d172d2b945bb2
#
_entry.id   eabd3dae1ff486f2742d172d2b945bb2
#
_cell.length_a   1.000
_cell.length_b   1.000
_cell.length_c   1.000
_cell.angle_alpha   90.00
_cell.angle_beta   90.00
_cell.angle_gamma   90.00
#
_symmetry.space_group_name_H-M   'P 1'
#
loop_
_entity.id
_entity.type
_entity.pdbx_description
1 polymer ?
#
loop_
_entity_poly.entity_id
_entity_poly.type
_entity_poly.pdbx_seq_one_letter_code
_entity_poly.pdbx_strand_id
1 'polypeptide(L)'
;GYKERHEKLDFDDMLTQCYQLLREDAAVREYWQRKYKFILVDEFQDVNQAQFACLQILAEKHQNLFVVGDDDQSIYAFRGARPDFLLHFPTLYPAAKKVTLNTNYRSTERIVNLAERVIGNNEVRFVKNMKGIGEAGDKVTFFLAEDAAKEAAHIAEKIGRLLDEGMPLTEIAVIYRTNLQGGAFARELYKRGIPYDLRDNSGNVYEHWVAKDLLAYLLLAENEESDSALRRILNKPKRYIGKDLLAEAETMPYTLLRSFFVCPSLKGWQEENLENLRIDLNQIRKRTPYDALKYIRKVIGYDEYLEEFAAYRRTSAQVLQEIADEIMETAKDCADAVSYTHLRAH
;
A
#
# COMPACT_ATOMS: atom_id res chain seq x y z
N GLY A 1 15.30 -0.44 23.89
CA GLY A 1 14.60 0.32 22.83
C GLY A 1 13.29 0.92 23.32
N TYR A 2 12.48 1.55 22.42
CA TYR A 2 11.18 2.14 22.80
C TYR A 2 10.21 1.08 23.37
N LYS A 3 10.15 -0.09 22.72
CA LYS A 3 9.29 -1.22 23.12
C LYS A 3 9.57 -1.69 24.54
N GLU A 4 10.82 -1.92 24.89
CA GLU A 4 11.25 -2.35 26.23
C GLU A 4 10.88 -1.33 27.32
N ARG A 5 11.11 -0.03 27.05
CA ARG A 5 10.78 1.04 28.01
C ARG A 5 9.28 1.21 28.27
N HIS A 6 8.43 0.80 27.33
CA HIS A 6 6.98 0.98 27.40
C HIS A 6 6.23 -0.36 27.55
N GLU A 7 6.95 -1.48 27.70
CA GLU A 7 6.38 -2.84 27.81
C GLU A 7 5.39 -3.15 26.67
N LYS A 8 5.76 -2.77 25.44
CA LYS A 8 4.92 -2.96 24.24
C LYS A 8 5.52 -3.96 23.29
N LEU A 9 4.64 -4.74 22.65
CA LEU A 9 4.97 -5.68 21.59
C LEU A 9 4.35 -5.19 20.28
N ASP A 10 5.00 -5.47 19.15
CA ASP A 10 4.36 -5.45 17.84
C ASP A 10 4.00 -6.88 17.40
N PHE A 11 3.38 -7.01 16.21
CA PHE A 11 2.95 -8.31 15.70
C PHE A 11 4.10 -9.29 15.44
N ASP A 12 5.25 -8.79 15.01
CA ASP A 12 6.44 -9.61 14.79
C ASP A 12 7.03 -10.12 16.09
N ASP A 13 7.01 -9.30 17.15
CA ASP A 13 7.42 -9.71 18.49
C ASP A 13 6.55 -10.84 19.01
N MET A 14 5.23 -10.80 18.78
CA MET A 14 4.32 -11.86 19.24
C MET A 14 4.68 -13.21 18.64
N LEU A 15 4.97 -13.26 17.35
CA LEU A 15 5.40 -14.49 16.65
C LEU A 15 6.77 -14.95 17.13
N THR A 16 7.71 -14.03 17.22
CA THR A 16 9.10 -14.35 17.61
C THR A 16 9.16 -14.85 19.05
N GLN A 17 8.45 -14.20 19.97
CA GLN A 17 8.40 -14.62 21.38
C GLN A 17 7.65 -15.93 21.56
N CYS A 18 6.57 -16.16 20.80
CA CYS A 18 5.87 -17.44 20.78
C CYS A 18 6.83 -18.58 20.36
N TYR A 19 7.58 -18.37 19.28
CA TYR A 19 8.57 -19.33 18.82
C TYR A 19 9.65 -19.60 19.88
N GLN A 20 10.21 -18.53 20.50
CA GLN A 20 11.22 -18.66 21.55
C GLN A 20 10.69 -19.42 22.76
N LEU A 21 9.48 -19.09 23.22
CA LEU A 21 8.83 -19.75 24.33
C LEU A 21 8.63 -21.25 24.07
N LEU A 22 8.10 -21.61 22.90
CA LEU A 22 7.90 -23.02 22.53
C LEU A 22 9.22 -23.77 22.38
N ARG A 23 10.30 -23.11 21.96
CA ARG A 23 11.62 -23.71 21.80
C ARG A 23 12.33 -23.90 23.16
N GLU A 24 12.26 -22.93 24.03
CA GLU A 24 13.07 -22.84 25.24
C GLU A 24 12.39 -23.43 26.47
N ASP A 25 11.07 -23.31 26.61
CA ASP A 25 10.29 -23.84 27.71
C ASP A 25 9.67 -25.19 27.36
N ALA A 26 10.28 -26.27 27.92
CA ALA A 26 9.78 -27.63 27.70
C ALA A 26 8.39 -27.88 28.31
N ALA A 27 8.06 -27.24 29.44
CA ALA A 27 6.77 -27.45 30.09
C ALA A 27 5.63 -26.81 29.27
N VAL A 28 5.85 -25.60 28.75
CA VAL A 28 4.91 -24.89 27.87
C VAL A 28 4.75 -25.66 26.56
N ARG A 29 5.87 -26.07 25.95
CA ARG A 29 5.86 -26.86 24.71
C ARG A 29 5.04 -28.14 24.86
N GLU A 30 5.32 -28.92 25.91
CA GLU A 30 4.61 -30.19 26.15
C GLU A 30 3.14 -30.01 26.49
N TYR A 31 2.81 -28.92 27.20
CA TYR A 31 1.40 -28.59 27.45
C TYR A 31 0.64 -28.40 26.14
N TRP A 32 1.15 -27.57 25.22
CA TRP A 32 0.48 -27.30 23.96
C TRP A 32 0.48 -28.49 22.99
N GLN A 33 1.56 -29.28 22.93
CA GLN A 33 1.62 -30.53 22.15
C GLN A 33 0.61 -31.56 22.64
N ARG A 34 0.34 -31.63 23.93
CA ARG A 34 -0.69 -32.52 24.49
C ARG A 34 -2.10 -31.98 24.27
N LYS A 35 -2.26 -30.69 24.31
CA LYS A 35 -3.57 -30.01 24.12
C LYS A 35 -4.06 -30.11 22.69
N TYR A 36 -3.21 -29.84 21.72
CA TYR A 36 -3.56 -29.91 20.30
C TYR A 36 -3.12 -31.25 19.71
N LYS A 37 -4.08 -32.14 19.54
CA LYS A 37 -3.85 -33.47 18.95
C LYS A 37 -3.89 -33.45 17.43
N PHE A 38 -4.56 -32.47 16.85
CA PHE A 38 -4.68 -32.23 15.43
C PHE A 38 -4.46 -30.74 15.18
N ILE A 39 -3.68 -30.42 14.17
CA ILE A 39 -3.39 -29.07 13.75
C ILE A 39 -3.84 -28.95 12.28
N LEU A 40 -4.78 -28.06 12.03
CA LEU A 40 -5.30 -27.78 10.69
C LEU A 40 -4.89 -26.34 10.34
N VAL A 41 -4.28 -26.17 9.16
CA VAL A 41 -3.82 -24.88 8.68
C VAL A 41 -4.42 -24.64 7.32
N ASP A 42 -5.18 -23.56 7.21
CA ASP A 42 -5.73 -23.06 5.96
C ASP A 42 -4.81 -21.99 5.38
N GLU A 43 -4.91 -21.73 4.07
CA GLU A 43 -4.10 -20.77 3.32
C GLU A 43 -2.58 -20.95 3.58
N PHE A 44 -2.13 -22.20 3.59
CA PHE A 44 -0.76 -22.55 3.99
C PHE A 44 0.33 -21.90 3.12
N GLN A 45 0.02 -21.49 1.89
CA GLN A 45 0.93 -20.75 1.01
C GLN A 45 1.32 -19.37 1.58
N ASP A 46 0.53 -18.83 2.52
CA ASP A 46 0.76 -17.52 3.12
C ASP A 46 1.50 -17.56 4.45
N VAL A 47 1.87 -18.76 4.91
CA VAL A 47 2.60 -18.98 6.17
C VAL A 47 4.05 -18.47 6.03
N ASN A 48 4.49 -17.69 7.03
CA ASN A 48 5.87 -17.23 7.12
C ASN A 48 6.76 -18.21 7.92
N GLN A 49 8.09 -17.95 7.90
CA GLN A 49 9.09 -18.81 8.55
C GLN A 49 8.83 -19.02 10.05
N ALA A 50 8.46 -17.99 10.80
CA ALA A 50 8.25 -18.09 12.23
C ALA A 50 6.98 -18.90 12.56
N GLN A 51 5.91 -18.67 11.80
CA GLN A 51 4.67 -19.44 11.91
C GLN A 51 4.91 -20.93 11.62
N PHE A 52 5.63 -21.23 10.53
CA PHE A 52 5.95 -22.61 10.18
C PHE A 52 6.81 -23.30 11.26
N ALA A 53 7.81 -22.60 11.80
CA ALA A 53 8.63 -23.13 12.88
C ALA A 53 7.81 -23.44 14.14
N CYS A 54 6.85 -22.59 14.52
CA CYS A 54 5.92 -22.87 15.61
C CYS A 54 5.07 -24.12 15.33
N LEU A 55 4.53 -24.26 14.11
CA LEU A 55 3.74 -25.42 13.71
C LEU A 55 4.55 -26.72 13.78
N GLN A 56 5.81 -26.70 13.32
CA GLN A 56 6.70 -27.86 13.41
C GLN A 56 6.92 -28.31 14.86
N ILE A 57 7.21 -27.36 15.76
CA ILE A 57 7.39 -27.65 17.19
C ILE A 57 6.11 -28.25 17.79
N LEU A 58 4.95 -27.66 17.51
CA LEU A 58 3.68 -28.11 18.04
C LEU A 58 3.29 -29.51 17.52
N ALA A 59 3.57 -29.81 16.26
CA ALA A 59 3.24 -31.07 15.62
C ALA A 59 4.29 -32.19 15.87
N GLU A 60 5.46 -31.88 16.42
CA GLU A 60 6.63 -32.76 16.50
C GLU A 60 6.32 -34.18 17.05
N LYS A 61 5.51 -34.27 18.11
CA LYS A 61 5.22 -35.56 18.77
C LYS A 61 4.21 -36.43 18.04
N HIS A 62 3.20 -35.84 17.43
CA HIS A 62 2.07 -36.58 16.87
C HIS A 62 1.99 -36.53 15.35
N GLN A 63 2.65 -35.57 14.73
CA GLN A 63 2.67 -35.30 13.27
C GLN A 63 1.28 -35.24 12.59
N ASN A 64 0.24 -34.97 13.37
CA ASN A 64 -1.12 -34.83 12.88
C ASN A 64 -1.33 -33.39 12.34
N LEU A 65 -0.62 -33.06 11.28
CA LEU A 65 -0.68 -31.78 10.61
C LEU A 65 -1.44 -31.93 9.29
N PHE A 66 -2.52 -31.18 9.15
CA PHE A 66 -3.32 -31.09 7.94
C PHE A 66 -3.21 -29.67 7.39
N VAL A 67 -2.72 -29.54 6.16
CA VAL A 67 -2.56 -28.24 5.53
C VAL A 67 -3.41 -28.15 4.26
N VAL A 68 -4.05 -27.02 4.07
CA VAL A 68 -4.76 -26.66 2.84
C VAL A 68 -4.16 -25.38 2.29
N GLY A 69 -3.94 -25.34 1.00
CA GLY A 69 -3.38 -24.15 0.36
C GLY A 69 -3.37 -24.28 -1.16
N ASP A 70 -3.16 -23.17 -1.80
CA ASP A 70 -3.05 -23.04 -3.24
C ASP A 70 -1.83 -22.17 -3.57
N ASP A 71 -0.76 -22.80 -4.05
CA ASP A 71 0.49 -22.11 -4.41
C ASP A 71 0.30 -21.05 -5.49
N ASP A 72 -0.72 -21.20 -6.34
CA ASP A 72 -1.09 -20.21 -7.36
C ASP A 72 -1.73 -18.94 -6.78
N GLN A 73 -2.21 -18.98 -5.53
CA GLN A 73 -2.81 -17.86 -4.81
C GLN A 73 -1.84 -17.14 -3.86
N SER A 74 -0.56 -17.48 -3.85
CA SER A 74 0.43 -16.86 -3.00
C SER A 74 0.76 -15.44 -3.46
N ILE A 75 0.19 -14.44 -2.81
CA ILE A 75 0.39 -13.01 -3.11
C ILE A 75 0.98 -12.21 -1.94
N TYR A 76 1.29 -12.85 -0.80
CA TYR A 76 1.79 -12.21 0.41
C TYR A 76 3.30 -12.36 0.65
N ALA A 77 4.09 -12.61 -0.40
CA ALA A 77 5.55 -12.69 -0.30
C ALA A 77 6.18 -11.44 0.32
N PHE A 78 5.61 -10.24 0.07
CA PHE A 78 6.04 -8.97 0.67
C PHE A 78 5.82 -8.89 2.20
N ARG A 79 4.98 -9.79 2.77
CA ARG A 79 4.78 -9.98 4.22
C ARG A 79 5.60 -11.15 4.78
N GLY A 80 6.49 -11.72 3.98
CA GLY A 80 7.34 -12.85 4.38
C GLY A 80 6.69 -14.22 4.20
N ALA A 81 5.57 -14.32 3.46
CA ALA A 81 4.97 -15.60 3.09
C ALA A 81 5.94 -16.45 2.26
N ARG A 82 5.95 -17.75 2.52
CA ARG A 82 6.87 -18.72 1.94
C ARG A 82 6.09 -19.87 1.28
N PRO A 83 5.61 -19.69 0.02
CA PRO A 83 4.88 -20.74 -0.69
C PRO A 83 5.70 -22.02 -0.91
N ASP A 84 7.02 -21.93 -0.85
CA ASP A 84 7.93 -23.06 -0.92
C ASP A 84 7.70 -24.08 0.21
N PHE A 85 7.17 -23.70 1.37
CA PHE A 85 6.79 -24.65 2.40
C PHE A 85 5.66 -25.57 1.94
N LEU A 86 4.68 -25.05 1.19
CA LEU A 86 3.63 -25.86 0.59
C LEU A 86 4.19 -26.78 -0.52
N LEU A 87 5.03 -26.23 -1.40
CA LEU A 87 5.62 -26.97 -2.50
C LEU A 87 6.53 -28.11 -2.03
N HIS A 88 7.31 -27.89 -0.97
CA HIS A 88 8.20 -28.89 -0.38
C HIS A 88 7.55 -29.71 0.75
N PHE A 89 6.26 -29.50 1.04
CA PHE A 89 5.57 -30.21 2.13
C PHE A 89 5.69 -31.74 2.02
N PRO A 90 5.52 -32.36 0.83
CA PRO A 90 5.70 -33.80 0.69
C PRO A 90 7.13 -34.29 0.95
N THR A 91 8.14 -33.44 0.76
CA THR A 91 9.54 -33.74 1.07
C THR A 91 9.80 -33.64 2.59
N LEU A 92 9.20 -32.65 3.24
CA LEU A 92 9.33 -32.42 4.67
C LEU A 92 8.55 -33.46 5.50
N TYR A 93 7.42 -33.93 4.95
CA TYR A 93 6.55 -34.94 5.56
C TYR A 93 6.30 -36.08 4.58
N PRO A 94 7.24 -37.03 4.41
CA PRO A 94 7.12 -38.10 3.38
C PRO A 94 5.92 -39.02 3.56
N ALA A 95 5.37 -39.12 4.77
CA ALA A 95 4.18 -39.93 5.07
C ALA A 95 2.86 -39.15 4.77
N ALA A 96 2.92 -37.88 4.43
CA ALA A 96 1.73 -37.09 4.13
C ALA A 96 1.05 -37.55 2.85
N LYS A 97 -0.28 -37.62 2.88
CA LYS A 97 -1.09 -37.89 1.70
C LYS A 97 -1.47 -36.57 1.03
N LYS A 98 -1.10 -36.43 -0.22
CA LYS A 98 -1.50 -35.26 -1.04
C LYS A 98 -2.82 -35.56 -1.74
N VAL A 99 -3.78 -34.65 -1.60
CA VAL A 99 -5.04 -34.65 -2.35
C VAL A 99 -5.12 -33.33 -3.12
N THR A 100 -5.41 -33.42 -4.41
CA THR A 100 -5.59 -32.24 -5.25
C THR A 100 -7.08 -32.03 -5.53
N LEU A 101 -7.56 -30.83 -5.20
CA LEU A 101 -8.93 -30.41 -5.53
C LEU A 101 -8.86 -29.66 -6.86
N ASN A 102 -9.21 -30.31 -7.95
CA ASN A 102 -9.09 -29.80 -9.31
C ASN A 102 -10.41 -29.38 -9.97
N THR A 103 -11.50 -29.35 -9.21
CA THR A 103 -12.80 -28.90 -9.70
C THR A 103 -13.14 -27.54 -9.11
N ASN A 104 -13.31 -26.53 -9.97
CA ASN A 104 -13.73 -25.19 -9.58
C ASN A 104 -15.27 -25.08 -9.72
N TYR A 105 -15.93 -24.86 -8.57
CA TYR A 105 -17.40 -24.72 -8.48
C TYR A 105 -17.86 -23.27 -8.50
N ARG A 106 -16.94 -22.31 -8.49
CA ARG A 106 -17.24 -20.88 -8.36
C ARG A 106 -17.38 -20.19 -9.70
N SER A 107 -16.51 -20.54 -10.64
CA SER A 107 -16.32 -19.77 -11.88
C SER A 107 -16.72 -20.60 -13.10
N THR A 108 -17.16 -19.89 -14.15
CA THR A 108 -17.45 -20.50 -15.46
C THR A 108 -16.17 -21.03 -16.12
N GLU A 109 -16.31 -21.96 -17.06
CA GLU A 109 -15.18 -22.60 -17.73
C GLU A 109 -14.23 -21.60 -18.41
N ARG A 110 -14.76 -20.53 -19.00
CA ARG A 110 -13.92 -19.51 -19.68
C ARG A 110 -13.04 -18.75 -18.70
N ILE A 111 -13.56 -18.46 -17.51
CA ILE A 111 -12.78 -17.80 -16.46
C ILE A 111 -11.68 -18.75 -15.96
N VAL A 112 -12.02 -20.02 -15.67
CA VAL A 112 -11.05 -21.02 -15.20
C VAL A 112 -9.95 -21.24 -16.24
N ASN A 113 -10.32 -21.42 -17.51
CA ASN A 113 -9.36 -21.63 -18.59
C ASN A 113 -8.44 -20.43 -18.83
N LEU A 114 -8.96 -19.20 -18.66
CA LEU A 114 -8.12 -17.99 -18.76
C LEU A 114 -7.15 -17.91 -17.58
N ALA A 115 -7.63 -18.13 -16.37
CA ALA A 115 -6.80 -18.12 -15.16
C ALA A 115 -5.67 -19.17 -15.26
N GLU A 116 -5.97 -20.39 -15.73
CA GLU A 116 -4.97 -21.43 -15.97
C GLU A 116 -3.88 -21.00 -16.98
N ARG A 117 -4.27 -20.32 -18.06
CA ARG A 117 -3.30 -19.80 -19.03
C ARG A 117 -2.40 -18.73 -18.44
N VAL A 118 -2.96 -17.83 -17.63
CA VAL A 118 -2.19 -16.75 -16.97
C VAL A 118 -1.20 -17.35 -15.98
N ILE A 119 -1.69 -18.21 -15.08
CA ILE A 119 -0.84 -18.78 -14.04
C ILE A 119 0.16 -19.80 -14.57
N GLY A 120 -0.11 -20.38 -15.72
CA GLY A 120 0.78 -21.33 -16.42
C GLY A 120 2.14 -20.74 -16.81
N ASN A 121 2.30 -19.40 -16.78
CA ASN A 121 3.59 -18.73 -16.96
C ASN A 121 4.51 -18.87 -15.72
N ASN A 122 4.01 -19.29 -14.58
CA ASN A 122 4.82 -19.57 -13.41
C ASN A 122 5.43 -20.96 -13.52
N GLU A 123 6.77 -21.03 -13.46
CA GLU A 123 7.52 -22.27 -13.61
C GLU A 123 7.50 -23.14 -12.35
N VAL A 124 7.49 -22.50 -11.17
CA VAL A 124 7.56 -23.18 -9.87
C VAL A 124 6.17 -23.25 -9.24
N ARG A 125 5.44 -24.32 -9.56
CA ARG A 125 4.09 -24.57 -9.04
C ARG A 125 3.72 -26.05 -9.09
N PHE A 126 2.69 -26.45 -8.34
CA PHE A 126 2.05 -27.74 -8.57
C PHE A 126 1.29 -27.71 -9.90
N VAL A 127 1.49 -28.73 -10.74
CA VAL A 127 0.66 -28.90 -11.93
C VAL A 127 -0.75 -29.29 -11.50
N LYS A 128 -1.71 -28.44 -11.81
CA LYS A 128 -3.14 -28.60 -11.54
C LYS A 128 -3.86 -28.55 -12.89
N ASN A 129 -4.76 -29.46 -13.11
CA ASN A 129 -5.64 -29.43 -14.29
C ASN A 129 -7.03 -29.00 -13.79
N MET A 130 -7.19 -27.69 -13.57
CA MET A 130 -8.42 -27.12 -13.05
C MET A 130 -9.56 -27.26 -14.08
N LYS A 131 -10.72 -27.68 -13.63
CA LYS A 131 -11.92 -27.77 -14.46
C LYS A 131 -13.04 -26.98 -13.81
N GLY A 132 -13.69 -26.13 -14.59
CA GLY A 132 -14.97 -25.55 -14.20
C GLY A 132 -16.08 -26.59 -14.29
N ILE A 133 -17.10 -26.46 -13.45
CA ILE A 133 -18.36 -27.19 -13.61
C ILE A 133 -19.43 -26.22 -14.07
N GLY A 134 -20.14 -26.60 -15.13
CA GLY A 134 -21.30 -25.86 -15.58
C GLY A 134 -21.12 -25.18 -16.92
N GLU A 135 -21.73 -24.01 -17.06
CA GLU A 135 -21.80 -23.28 -18.34
C GLU A 135 -20.48 -22.70 -18.76
N ALA A 136 -20.29 -22.57 -20.06
CA ALA A 136 -19.09 -21.94 -20.63
C ALA A 136 -18.92 -20.49 -20.13
N GLY A 137 -20.00 -19.80 -19.82
CA GLY A 137 -20.05 -18.41 -19.41
C GLY A 137 -19.79 -17.42 -20.55
N ASP A 138 -19.75 -16.14 -20.23
CA ASP A 138 -19.48 -15.06 -21.19
C ASP A 138 -18.00 -14.97 -21.55
N LYS A 139 -17.71 -14.34 -22.68
CA LYS A 139 -16.34 -14.06 -23.10
C LYS A 139 -15.72 -13.03 -22.18
N VAL A 140 -14.48 -13.30 -21.73
CA VAL A 140 -13.68 -12.28 -21.06
C VAL A 140 -13.32 -11.20 -22.07
N THR A 141 -13.54 -9.93 -21.69
CA THR A 141 -13.24 -8.77 -22.52
C THR A 141 -12.05 -7.99 -21.94
N PHE A 142 -11.20 -7.50 -22.82
CA PHE A 142 -10.11 -6.59 -22.46
C PHE A 142 -10.42 -5.20 -22.96
N PHE A 143 -10.14 -4.21 -22.12
CA PHE A 143 -10.21 -2.82 -22.47
C PHE A 143 -8.88 -2.15 -22.06
N LEU A 144 -8.29 -1.39 -22.99
CA LEU A 144 -7.10 -0.60 -22.73
C LEU A 144 -7.51 0.86 -22.67
N ALA A 145 -7.41 1.47 -21.51
CA ALA A 145 -7.65 2.88 -21.29
C ALA A 145 -6.38 3.70 -21.49
N GLU A 146 -6.53 4.95 -21.90
CA GLU A 146 -5.41 5.89 -22.02
C GLU A 146 -4.97 6.42 -20.65
N ASP A 147 -5.91 6.51 -19.71
CA ASP A 147 -5.70 6.99 -18.34
C ASP A 147 -6.72 6.38 -17.35
N ALA A 148 -6.49 6.58 -16.06
CA ALA A 148 -7.35 6.07 -15.00
C ALA A 148 -8.78 6.64 -15.03
N ALA A 149 -8.97 7.87 -15.53
CA ALA A 149 -10.28 8.48 -15.63
C ALA A 149 -11.13 7.82 -16.74
N LYS A 150 -10.52 7.53 -17.89
CA LYS A 150 -11.16 6.79 -19.00
C LYS A 150 -11.44 5.34 -18.62
N GLU A 151 -10.54 4.71 -17.85
CA GLU A 151 -10.76 3.38 -17.29
C GLU A 151 -11.99 3.37 -16.39
N ALA A 152 -12.07 4.30 -15.42
CA ALA A 152 -13.18 4.41 -14.50
C ALA A 152 -14.51 4.72 -15.21
N ALA A 153 -14.49 5.63 -16.20
CA ALA A 153 -15.66 5.96 -16.99
C ALA A 153 -16.20 4.76 -17.77
N HIS A 154 -15.30 3.96 -18.39
CA HIS A 154 -15.70 2.75 -19.12
C HIS A 154 -16.31 1.69 -18.19
N ILE A 155 -15.70 1.46 -17.03
CA ILE A 155 -16.21 0.50 -16.04
C ILE A 155 -17.56 0.95 -15.49
N ALA A 156 -17.71 2.23 -15.14
CA ALA A 156 -19.00 2.76 -14.66
C ALA A 156 -20.11 2.69 -15.70
N GLU A 157 -19.79 2.91 -16.98
CA GLU A 157 -20.74 2.72 -18.09
C GLU A 157 -21.16 1.26 -18.23
N LYS A 158 -20.21 0.32 -18.12
CA LYS A 158 -20.50 -1.11 -18.18
C LYS A 158 -21.37 -1.55 -16.99
N ILE A 159 -21.10 -1.04 -15.78
CA ILE A 159 -21.95 -1.29 -14.61
C ILE A 159 -23.37 -0.76 -14.86
N GLY A 160 -23.52 0.46 -15.39
CA GLY A 160 -24.83 1.01 -15.73
C GLY A 160 -25.61 0.10 -16.67
N ARG A 161 -24.99 -0.42 -17.72
CA ARG A 161 -25.65 -1.37 -18.64
C ARG A 161 -26.09 -2.65 -17.96
N LEU A 162 -25.24 -3.23 -17.09
CA LEU A 162 -25.60 -4.44 -16.34
C LEU A 162 -26.77 -4.21 -15.39
N LEU A 163 -26.88 -3.02 -14.80
CA LEU A 163 -28.03 -2.63 -13.98
C LEU A 163 -29.32 -2.51 -14.82
N ASP A 164 -29.21 -1.91 -16.02
CA ASP A 164 -30.34 -1.81 -16.96
C ASP A 164 -30.81 -3.18 -17.44
N GLU A 165 -29.90 -4.15 -17.51
CA GLU A 165 -30.19 -5.58 -17.79
C GLU A 165 -30.73 -6.34 -16.59
N GLY A 166 -30.84 -5.70 -15.41
CA GLY A 166 -31.43 -6.25 -14.19
C GLY A 166 -30.44 -6.97 -13.26
N MET A 167 -29.12 -6.84 -13.48
CA MET A 167 -28.11 -7.41 -12.57
C MET A 167 -28.07 -6.62 -11.25
N PRO A 168 -28.19 -7.25 -10.08
CA PRO A 168 -28.11 -6.53 -8.82
C PRO A 168 -26.69 -6.08 -8.52
N LEU A 169 -26.53 -4.90 -7.89
CA LEU A 169 -25.22 -4.33 -7.53
C LEU A 169 -24.39 -5.26 -6.65
N THR A 170 -25.03 -6.08 -5.83
CA THR A 170 -24.37 -7.05 -4.94
C THR A 170 -23.61 -8.16 -5.70
N GLU A 171 -23.92 -8.35 -6.98
CA GLU A 171 -23.28 -9.33 -7.86
C GLU A 171 -22.13 -8.73 -8.68
N ILE A 172 -21.85 -7.43 -8.52
CA ILE A 172 -20.82 -6.72 -9.27
C ILE A 172 -19.68 -6.32 -8.32
N ALA A 173 -18.45 -6.67 -8.70
CA ALA A 173 -17.25 -6.25 -7.98
C ALA A 173 -16.23 -5.64 -8.93
N VAL A 174 -15.59 -4.54 -8.51
CA VAL A 174 -14.43 -3.95 -9.16
C VAL A 174 -13.19 -4.25 -8.33
N ILE A 175 -12.25 -4.99 -8.91
CA ILE A 175 -11.00 -5.40 -8.24
C ILE A 175 -9.86 -4.60 -8.86
N TYR A 176 -9.03 -3.98 -8.02
CA TYR A 176 -7.91 -3.16 -8.43
C TYR A 176 -6.64 -3.47 -7.62
N ARG A 177 -5.48 -3.07 -8.14
CA ARG A 177 -4.18 -3.42 -7.56
C ARG A 177 -3.82 -2.58 -6.34
N THR A 178 -4.20 -1.30 -6.34
CA THR A 178 -3.88 -0.35 -5.27
C THR A 178 -5.12 0.40 -4.83
N ASN A 179 -5.18 0.80 -3.56
CA ASN A 179 -6.32 1.56 -3.02
C ASN A 179 -6.54 2.91 -3.72
N LEU A 180 -5.49 3.45 -4.34
CA LEU A 180 -5.57 4.67 -5.13
C LEU A 180 -6.48 4.55 -6.36
N GLN A 181 -6.42 3.42 -7.05
CA GLN A 181 -7.30 3.17 -8.20
C GLN A 181 -8.78 3.22 -7.82
N GLY A 182 -9.10 2.79 -6.59
CA GLY A 182 -10.46 2.84 -6.05
C GLY A 182 -11.08 4.24 -6.05
N GLY A 183 -10.27 5.29 -5.84
CA GLY A 183 -10.73 6.69 -5.84
C GLY A 183 -11.28 7.16 -7.19
N ALA A 184 -10.67 6.74 -8.31
CA ALA A 184 -11.15 7.08 -9.65
C ALA A 184 -12.50 6.44 -9.94
N PHE A 185 -12.66 5.14 -9.60
CA PHE A 185 -13.93 4.42 -9.74
C PHE A 185 -15.03 5.03 -8.86
N ALA A 186 -14.73 5.32 -7.59
CA ALA A 186 -15.68 5.91 -6.65
C ALA A 186 -16.22 7.26 -7.16
N ARG A 187 -15.34 8.14 -7.64
CA ARG A 187 -15.72 9.44 -8.21
C ARG A 187 -16.66 9.29 -9.42
N GLU A 188 -16.34 8.36 -10.32
CA GLU A 188 -17.12 8.19 -11.53
C GLU A 188 -18.48 7.54 -11.26
N LEU A 189 -18.55 6.57 -10.34
CA LEU A 189 -19.80 5.97 -9.89
C LEU A 189 -20.68 7.00 -9.18
N TYR A 190 -20.08 7.84 -8.31
CA TYR A 190 -20.81 8.92 -7.64
C TYR A 190 -21.42 9.93 -8.64
N LYS A 191 -20.65 10.35 -9.66
CA LYS A 191 -21.16 11.25 -10.72
C LYS A 191 -22.37 10.67 -11.45
N ARG A 192 -22.44 9.36 -11.59
CA ARG A 192 -23.55 8.66 -12.25
C ARG A 192 -24.68 8.25 -11.30
N GLY A 193 -24.58 8.56 -10.01
CA GLY A 193 -25.57 8.18 -9.02
C GLY A 193 -25.64 6.67 -8.75
N ILE A 194 -24.58 5.92 -9.08
CA ILE A 194 -24.50 4.47 -8.85
C ILE A 194 -23.97 4.23 -7.42
N PRO A 195 -24.74 3.60 -6.52
CA PRO A 195 -24.28 3.26 -5.19
C PRO A 195 -23.12 2.25 -5.23
N TYR A 196 -22.17 2.38 -4.31
CA TYR A 196 -21.05 1.46 -4.17
C TYR A 196 -20.63 1.31 -2.70
N ASP A 197 -19.96 0.22 -2.40
CA ASP A 197 -19.32 -0.04 -1.10
C ASP A 197 -17.81 -0.18 -1.30
N LEU A 198 -17.02 0.66 -0.59
CA LEU A 198 -15.56 0.56 -0.54
C LEU A 198 -15.16 -0.24 0.70
N ARG A 199 -14.66 -1.45 0.50
CA ARG A 199 -14.23 -2.31 1.62
C ARG A 199 -13.08 -1.75 2.44
N ASP A 200 -12.22 -0.94 1.82
CA ASP A 200 -11.09 -0.28 2.50
C ASP A 200 -11.34 1.23 2.61
N ASN A 201 -11.68 1.68 3.80
CA ASN A 201 -11.76 3.11 4.15
C ASN A 201 -10.39 3.83 4.16
N SER A 202 -9.29 3.15 3.80
CA SER A 202 -7.94 3.73 3.71
C SER A 202 -7.71 4.58 2.45
N GLY A 203 -8.77 4.86 1.70
CA GLY A 203 -8.71 5.47 0.37
C GLY A 203 -8.73 6.99 0.32
N ASN A 204 -8.56 7.71 1.43
CA ASN A 204 -8.31 9.15 1.31
C ASN A 204 -6.85 9.38 0.92
N VAL A 205 -6.61 9.58 -0.38
CA VAL A 205 -5.26 9.87 -0.91
C VAL A 205 -4.59 11.03 -0.15
N TYR A 206 -5.39 11.95 0.39
CA TYR A 206 -4.90 13.10 1.17
C TYR A 206 -4.32 12.71 2.53
N GLU A 207 -4.66 11.54 3.05
CA GLU A 207 -4.04 11.00 4.26
C GLU A 207 -2.64 10.46 4.03
N HIS A 208 -2.29 10.17 2.78
CA HIS A 208 -0.95 9.68 2.44
C HIS A 208 0.10 10.76 2.66
N TRP A 209 1.29 10.37 3.12
CA TRP A 209 2.36 11.32 3.45
C TRP A 209 2.85 12.14 2.25
N VAL A 210 2.84 11.59 1.02
CA VAL A 210 3.16 12.31 -0.23
C VAL A 210 2.17 13.46 -0.46
N ALA A 211 0.88 13.17 -0.33
CA ALA A 211 -0.17 14.18 -0.46
C ALA A 211 -0.02 15.28 0.59
N LYS A 212 0.20 14.89 1.85
CA LYS A 212 0.44 15.84 2.95
C LYS A 212 1.66 16.71 2.73
N ASP A 213 2.71 16.19 2.08
CA ASP A 213 3.89 16.99 1.73
C ASP A 213 3.59 18.00 0.62
N LEU A 214 2.90 17.57 -0.45
CA LEU A 214 2.49 18.45 -1.54
C LEU A 214 1.54 19.56 -1.07
N LEU A 215 0.56 19.22 -0.23
CA LEU A 215 -0.34 20.20 0.38
C LEU A 215 0.40 21.15 1.32
N ALA A 216 1.43 20.69 2.04
CA ALA A 216 2.23 21.55 2.90
C ALA A 216 3.02 22.60 2.09
N TYR A 217 3.49 22.28 0.88
CA TYR A 217 4.08 23.26 -0.03
C TYR A 217 3.09 24.34 -0.44
N LEU A 218 1.87 23.95 -0.83
CA LEU A 218 0.81 24.90 -1.19
C LEU A 218 0.43 25.77 0.00
N LEU A 219 0.22 25.16 1.17
CA LEU A 219 -0.10 25.89 2.40
C LEU A 219 0.98 26.89 2.80
N LEU A 220 2.25 26.49 2.74
CA LEU A 220 3.39 27.35 3.08
C LEU A 220 3.56 28.49 2.07
N ALA A 221 3.25 28.24 0.78
CA ALA A 221 3.27 29.29 -0.23
C ALA A 221 2.20 30.37 0.02
N GLU A 222 1.01 29.98 0.51
CA GLU A 222 -0.04 30.93 0.89
C GLU A 222 0.21 31.61 2.23
N ASN A 223 0.72 30.85 3.19
CA ASN A 223 0.97 31.32 4.55
C ASN A 223 2.39 30.93 5.00
N GLU A 224 3.36 31.83 4.76
CA GLU A 224 4.77 31.63 5.16
C GLU A 224 4.98 31.51 6.67
N GLU A 225 3.97 31.82 7.49
CA GLU A 225 4.00 31.67 8.95
C GLU A 225 3.63 30.26 9.42
N SER A 226 3.29 29.35 8.51
CA SER A 226 2.94 27.97 8.87
C SER A 226 4.18 27.14 9.21
N ASP A 227 4.63 27.21 10.46
CA ASP A 227 5.80 26.45 10.97
C ASP A 227 5.61 24.94 10.81
N SER A 228 4.39 24.44 10.95
CA SER A 228 4.08 23.02 10.79
C SER A 228 4.28 22.54 9.34
N ALA A 229 3.85 23.34 8.36
CA ALA A 229 4.05 23.08 6.95
C ALA A 229 5.55 23.15 6.59
N LEU A 230 6.26 24.15 7.09
CA LEU A 230 7.70 24.28 6.88
C LEU A 230 8.46 23.06 7.43
N ARG A 231 8.23 22.67 8.68
CA ARG A 231 8.88 21.49 9.28
C ARG A 231 8.68 20.24 8.43
N ARG A 232 7.50 20.11 7.85
CA ARG A 232 7.14 18.97 7.05
C ARG A 232 7.97 18.85 5.78
N ILE A 233 8.23 19.97 5.08
CA ILE A 233 8.89 19.99 3.77
C ILE A 233 10.34 20.44 3.81
N LEU A 234 10.85 20.83 4.96
CA LEU A 234 12.16 21.48 5.14
C LEU A 234 13.31 20.75 4.43
N ASN A 235 13.31 19.42 4.47
CA ASN A 235 14.30 18.56 3.82
C ASN A 235 13.66 17.60 2.78
N LYS A 236 12.64 18.05 2.06
CA LYS A 236 11.96 17.26 1.03
C LYS A 236 11.71 18.10 -0.23
N PRO A 237 12.64 18.23 -1.16
CA PRO A 237 13.97 17.59 -1.25
C PRO A 237 14.97 18.04 -0.19
N LYS A 238 16.09 17.33 -0.14
CA LYS A 238 17.16 17.58 0.85
C LYS A 238 17.71 18.99 0.76
N ARG A 239 17.58 19.75 1.86
CA ARG A 239 18.21 21.09 2.04
C ARG A 239 19.27 21.08 3.14
N TYR A 240 19.51 19.89 3.72
CA TYR A 240 20.54 19.66 4.75
C TYR A 240 20.40 20.55 5.99
N ILE A 241 19.18 20.88 6.37
CA ILE A 241 18.89 21.56 7.62
C ILE A 241 18.86 20.52 8.74
N GLY A 242 19.90 20.51 9.55
CA GLY A 242 20.08 19.55 10.65
C GLY A 242 19.18 19.85 11.85
N LYS A 243 19.09 18.87 12.75
CA LYS A 243 18.27 18.99 13.99
C LYS A 243 18.79 20.10 14.90
N ASP A 244 20.10 20.32 14.96
CA ASP A 244 20.71 21.34 15.83
C ASP A 244 20.33 22.75 15.36
N LEU A 245 20.43 23.03 14.06
CA LEU A 245 20.03 24.32 13.47
C LEU A 245 18.50 24.53 13.60
N LEU A 246 17.70 23.47 13.45
CA LEU A 246 16.26 23.53 13.66
C LEU A 246 15.94 23.88 15.13
N ALA A 247 16.58 23.22 16.09
CA ALA A 247 16.39 23.49 17.50
C ALA A 247 16.80 24.91 17.88
N GLU A 248 17.89 25.41 17.30
CA GLU A 248 18.31 26.80 17.48
C GLU A 248 17.27 27.79 16.94
N ALA A 249 16.77 27.56 15.71
CA ALA A 249 15.74 28.42 15.11
C ALA A 249 14.44 28.44 15.92
N GLU A 250 14.06 27.33 16.56
CA GLU A 250 12.89 27.21 17.43
C GLU A 250 12.99 28.06 18.72
N THR A 251 14.17 28.48 19.13
CA THR A 251 14.35 29.36 20.29
C THR A 251 14.16 30.84 19.95
N MET A 252 14.13 31.20 18.67
CA MET A 252 14.05 32.60 18.22
C MET A 252 12.61 33.13 18.27
N PRO A 253 12.40 34.43 18.51
CA PRO A 253 11.05 35.01 18.68
C PRO A 253 10.38 35.36 17.34
N TYR A 254 10.65 34.60 16.28
CA TYR A 254 10.11 34.79 14.93
C TYR A 254 9.45 33.54 14.41
N THR A 255 8.77 33.63 13.25
CA THR A 255 8.33 32.47 12.51
C THR A 255 9.55 31.59 12.13
N LEU A 256 9.38 30.30 12.03
CA LEU A 256 10.47 29.36 11.88
C LEU A 256 11.35 29.67 10.63
N LEU A 257 10.73 30.03 9.50
CA LEU A 257 11.47 30.39 8.30
C LEU A 257 12.35 31.61 8.52
N ARG A 258 11.83 32.65 9.16
CA ARG A 258 12.57 33.85 9.49
C ARG A 258 13.67 33.60 10.53
N SER A 259 13.39 32.71 11.48
CA SER A 259 14.34 32.36 12.54
C SER A 259 15.61 31.73 12.00
N PHE A 260 15.53 30.92 10.95
CA PHE A 260 16.74 30.35 10.33
C PHE A 260 17.75 31.46 9.88
N PHE A 261 17.28 32.53 9.26
CA PHE A 261 18.14 33.60 8.73
C PHE A 261 18.84 34.46 9.81
N VAL A 262 18.43 34.32 11.07
CA VAL A 262 19.05 34.99 12.20
C VAL A 262 19.83 34.03 13.11
N CYS A 263 19.88 32.76 12.80
CA CYS A 263 20.67 31.78 13.55
C CYS A 263 22.16 31.95 13.30
N PRO A 264 22.99 32.15 14.35
CA PRO A 264 24.44 32.26 14.23
C PRO A 264 25.13 31.04 13.61
N SER A 265 24.54 29.85 13.75
CA SER A 265 25.08 28.57 13.21
C SER A 265 24.71 28.33 11.75
N LEU A 266 23.91 29.20 11.12
CA LEU A 266 23.52 29.05 9.71
C LEU A 266 24.76 29.20 8.80
N LYS A 267 24.96 28.20 7.93
CA LYS A 267 26.07 28.22 6.96
C LYS A 267 25.59 28.85 5.64
N GLY A 268 26.47 29.54 4.92
CA GLY A 268 26.09 30.24 3.69
C GLY A 268 25.42 29.38 2.64
N TRP A 269 25.86 28.12 2.46
CA TRP A 269 25.17 27.17 1.55
C TRP A 269 23.79 26.71 2.04
N GLN A 270 23.53 26.69 3.35
CA GLN A 270 22.21 26.44 3.91
C GLN A 270 21.28 27.64 3.74
N GLU A 271 21.84 28.84 3.89
CA GLU A 271 21.14 30.09 3.62
C GLU A 271 20.70 30.16 2.16
N GLU A 272 21.56 29.80 1.21
CA GLU A 272 21.24 29.72 -0.21
C GLU A 272 20.08 28.72 -0.46
N ASN A 273 20.10 27.54 0.16
CA ASN A 273 19.03 26.57 0.05
C ASN A 273 17.68 27.08 0.60
N LEU A 274 17.71 27.86 1.69
CA LEU A 274 16.49 28.46 2.26
C LEU A 274 15.98 29.63 1.41
N GLU A 275 16.89 30.45 0.83
CA GLU A 275 16.52 31.50 -0.13
C GLU A 275 15.90 30.89 -1.40
N ASN A 276 16.45 29.81 -1.92
CA ASN A 276 15.88 29.11 -3.04
C ASN A 276 14.45 28.58 -2.69
N LEU A 277 14.25 28.03 -1.49
CA LEU A 277 12.90 27.66 -1.03
C LEU A 277 11.97 28.88 -1.03
N ARG A 278 12.40 30.04 -0.58
CA ARG A 278 11.60 31.26 -0.54
C ARG A 278 11.22 31.75 -1.94
N ILE A 279 12.15 31.66 -2.89
CA ILE A 279 11.89 31.94 -4.30
C ILE A 279 10.86 30.97 -4.86
N ASP A 280 11.01 29.68 -4.58
CA ASP A 280 10.11 28.64 -5.03
C ASP A 280 8.67 28.83 -4.49
N LEU A 281 8.53 29.16 -3.20
CA LEU A 281 7.23 29.47 -2.60
C LEU A 281 6.54 30.65 -3.29
N ASN A 282 7.29 31.70 -3.64
CA ASN A 282 6.78 32.83 -4.42
C ASN A 282 6.36 32.41 -5.85
N GLN A 283 7.04 31.44 -6.43
CA GLN A 283 6.65 30.91 -7.74
C GLN A 283 5.39 30.03 -7.65
N ILE A 284 5.24 29.24 -6.59
CA ILE A 284 4.05 28.43 -6.30
C ILE A 284 2.82 29.33 -6.17
N ARG A 285 2.90 30.39 -5.38
CA ARG A 285 1.80 31.35 -5.11
C ARG A 285 1.21 31.96 -6.36
N LYS A 286 1.97 32.11 -7.44
CA LYS A 286 1.55 32.75 -8.71
C LYS A 286 0.89 31.77 -9.68
N ARG A 287 0.75 30.50 -9.34
CA ARG A 287 0.29 29.44 -10.22
C ARG A 287 -1.08 28.90 -9.80
N THR A 288 -1.80 28.30 -10.75
CA THR A 288 -2.95 27.45 -10.42
C THR A 288 -2.50 26.26 -9.56
N PRO A 289 -3.37 25.64 -8.77
CA PRO A 289 -3.01 24.47 -7.97
C PRO A 289 -2.34 23.37 -8.78
N TYR A 290 -2.84 23.08 -9.96
CA TYR A 290 -2.29 22.09 -10.88
C TYR A 290 -0.86 22.47 -11.33
N ASP A 291 -0.64 23.71 -11.80
CA ASP A 291 0.67 24.16 -12.23
C ASP A 291 1.66 24.30 -11.06
N ALA A 292 1.18 24.65 -9.87
CA ALA A 292 1.96 24.69 -8.65
C ALA A 292 2.47 23.30 -8.27
N LEU A 293 1.60 22.30 -8.28
CA LEU A 293 1.99 20.90 -8.02
C LEU A 293 2.96 20.38 -9.06
N LYS A 294 2.75 20.70 -10.34
CA LYS A 294 3.69 20.38 -11.41
C LYS A 294 5.07 21.02 -11.18
N TYR A 295 5.10 22.29 -10.73
CA TYR A 295 6.34 22.99 -10.39
C TYR A 295 7.06 22.33 -9.23
N ILE A 296 6.35 21.98 -8.14
CA ILE A 296 6.91 21.29 -6.97
C ILE A 296 7.56 19.96 -7.41
N ARG A 297 6.89 19.20 -8.23
CA ARG A 297 7.36 17.88 -8.66
C ARG A 297 8.56 17.94 -9.57
N LYS A 298 8.54 18.83 -10.58
CA LYS A 298 9.52 18.83 -11.67
C LYS A 298 10.64 19.86 -11.53
N VAL A 299 10.37 21.01 -10.89
CA VAL A 299 11.35 22.10 -10.79
C VAL A 299 12.02 22.11 -9.41
N ILE A 300 11.24 21.94 -8.33
CA ILE A 300 11.81 21.82 -6.98
C ILE A 300 12.49 20.44 -6.81
N GLY A 301 12.15 19.43 -7.63
CA GLY A 301 12.75 18.10 -7.58
C GLY A 301 12.11 17.17 -6.57
N TYR A 302 10.77 17.28 -6.37
CA TYR A 302 10.08 16.39 -5.43
C TYR A 302 9.96 14.97 -5.98
N ASP A 303 9.85 14.78 -7.31
CA ASP A 303 9.82 13.46 -7.93
C ASP A 303 11.17 12.73 -7.75
N GLU A 304 12.30 13.41 -7.89
CA GLU A 304 13.63 12.87 -7.62
C GLU A 304 13.79 12.49 -6.14
N TYR A 305 13.23 13.30 -5.23
CA TYR A 305 13.19 12.95 -3.81
C TYR A 305 12.38 11.66 -3.57
N LEU A 306 11.24 11.46 -4.26
CA LEU A 306 10.46 10.22 -4.15
C LEU A 306 11.25 9.00 -4.63
N GLU A 307 12.02 9.13 -5.71
CA GLU A 307 12.90 8.07 -6.23
C GLU A 307 14.00 7.70 -5.22
N GLU A 308 14.70 8.71 -4.67
CA GLU A 308 15.69 8.47 -3.62
C GLU A 308 15.11 7.83 -2.36
N PHE A 309 13.93 8.29 -1.93
CA PHE A 309 13.24 7.73 -0.79
C PHE A 309 12.84 6.27 -1.03
N ALA A 310 12.30 5.98 -2.22
CA ALA A 310 11.89 4.64 -2.61
C ALA A 310 13.08 3.67 -2.65
N ALA A 311 14.20 4.10 -3.23
CA ALA A 311 15.44 3.34 -3.26
C ALA A 311 15.96 3.03 -1.84
N TYR A 312 15.97 4.03 -0.96
CA TYR A 312 16.38 3.87 0.44
C TYR A 312 15.47 2.92 1.22
N ARG A 313 14.15 3.01 1.03
CA ARG A 313 13.15 2.20 1.72
C ARG A 313 12.87 0.86 1.05
N ARG A 314 13.46 0.61 -0.12
CA ARG A 314 13.21 -0.59 -0.95
C ARG A 314 11.72 -0.75 -1.30
N THR A 315 11.08 0.38 -1.66
CA THR A 315 9.70 0.44 -2.11
C THR A 315 9.64 0.85 -3.58
N SER A 316 8.45 0.83 -4.20
CA SER A 316 8.28 1.27 -5.57
C SER A 316 8.16 2.79 -5.66
N ALA A 317 9.06 3.44 -6.41
CA ALA A 317 8.96 4.86 -6.74
C ALA A 317 7.69 5.16 -7.55
N GLN A 318 7.31 4.25 -8.44
CA GLN A 318 6.11 4.38 -9.27
C GLN A 318 4.85 4.55 -8.42
N VAL A 319 4.69 3.77 -7.36
CA VAL A 319 3.52 3.89 -6.46
C VAL A 319 3.47 5.27 -5.81
N LEU A 320 4.61 5.81 -5.39
CA LEU A 320 4.67 7.15 -4.78
C LEU A 320 4.37 8.26 -5.81
N GLN A 321 4.82 8.09 -7.04
CA GLN A 321 4.55 9.02 -8.13
C GLN A 321 3.06 8.96 -8.56
N GLU A 322 2.44 7.78 -8.59
CA GLU A 322 1.00 7.63 -8.85
C GLU A 322 0.14 8.39 -7.84
N ILE A 323 0.53 8.40 -6.55
CA ILE A 323 -0.12 9.22 -5.52
C ILE A 323 0.00 10.72 -5.83
N ALA A 324 1.18 11.16 -6.21
CA ALA A 324 1.40 12.56 -6.58
C ALA A 324 0.63 12.94 -7.86
N ASP A 325 0.51 12.02 -8.82
CA ASP A 325 -0.31 12.18 -10.02
C ASP A 325 -1.79 12.35 -9.66
N GLU A 326 -2.31 11.53 -8.77
CA GLU A 326 -3.72 11.62 -8.34
C GLU A 326 -4.02 12.97 -7.66
N ILE A 327 -3.14 13.42 -6.76
CA ILE A 327 -3.28 14.74 -6.15
C ILE A 327 -3.28 15.85 -7.20
N MET A 328 -2.40 15.75 -8.19
CA MET A 328 -2.31 16.72 -9.28
C MET A 328 -3.57 16.71 -10.16
N GLU A 329 -4.12 15.53 -10.47
CA GLU A 329 -5.38 15.42 -11.24
C GLU A 329 -6.57 16.06 -10.52
N THR A 330 -6.69 15.86 -9.20
CA THR A 330 -7.76 16.48 -8.41
C THR A 330 -7.64 18.00 -8.32
N ALA A 331 -6.46 18.56 -8.59
CA ALA A 331 -6.22 19.99 -8.58
C ALA A 331 -6.64 20.71 -9.89
N LYS A 332 -6.91 19.98 -10.97
CA LYS A 332 -7.29 20.57 -12.27
C LYS A 332 -8.59 21.39 -12.21
N ASP A 333 -9.53 20.93 -11.40
CA ASP A 333 -10.85 21.55 -11.28
C ASP A 333 -10.90 22.69 -10.25
N CYS A 334 -9.77 23.02 -9.60
CA CYS A 334 -9.70 24.04 -8.57
C CYS A 334 -9.06 25.33 -9.11
N ALA A 335 -9.73 26.46 -8.89
CA ALA A 335 -9.29 27.75 -9.40
C ALA A 335 -8.12 28.35 -8.62
N ASP A 336 -8.03 28.09 -7.31
CA ASP A 336 -7.01 28.62 -6.40
C ASP A 336 -6.54 27.62 -5.35
N ALA A 337 -5.33 27.85 -4.82
CA ALA A 337 -4.70 26.94 -3.86
C ALA A 337 -5.39 26.94 -2.49
N VAL A 338 -5.99 28.05 -2.07
CA VAL A 338 -6.72 28.17 -0.81
C VAL A 338 -7.94 27.26 -0.83
N SER A 339 -8.76 27.40 -1.87
CA SER A 339 -9.94 26.52 -2.07
C SER A 339 -9.52 25.05 -2.14
N TYR A 340 -8.42 24.75 -2.84
CA TYR A 340 -7.92 23.37 -2.93
C TYR A 340 -7.47 22.80 -1.58
N THR A 341 -6.76 23.57 -0.76
CA THR A 341 -6.29 23.11 0.56
C THR A 341 -7.43 23.03 1.58
N HIS A 342 -8.39 23.96 1.57
CA HIS A 342 -9.54 23.95 2.50
C HIS A 342 -10.56 22.86 2.19
N LEU A 343 -10.86 22.60 0.92
CA LEU A 343 -11.80 21.53 0.51
C LEU A 343 -11.32 20.13 0.90
N ARG A 344 -10.04 19.97 1.29
CA ARG A 344 -9.40 18.69 1.56
C ARG A 344 -8.98 18.50 3.02
N ALA A 345 -9.17 19.53 3.87
CA ALA A 345 -8.89 19.45 5.31
C ALA A 345 -10.05 18.84 6.14
N HIS A 346 -11.15 18.52 5.49
CA HIS A 346 -12.33 17.83 6.01
C HIS A 346 -12.57 16.53 5.26
#